data_2000b7e562dbbe98617edfce7c6849d2
#
_entry.id   2000b7e562dbbe98617edfce7c6849d2
#
_cell.length_a   1.000
_cell.length_b   1.000
_cell.length_c   1.000
_cell.angle_alpha   90.00
_cell.angle_beta   90.00
_cell.angle_gamma   90.00
#
_symmetry.space_group_name_H-M   'P 1'
#
loop_
_entity.id
_entity.type
_entity.pdbx_description
1 polymer ?
#
loop_
_entity_poly.entity_id
_entity_poly.type
_entity_poly.pdbx_seq_one_letter_code
_entity_poly.pdbx_strand_id
1 'polypeptide(L)'
;MKIQRAYKTELDPNNEQRTALLRHAGAARWAYNYGLRRKIEVYKETGRSPSAIDLHRELNALKRKPVEEGGVPWMYEVSKAAPQEALRHLDRAFEHFFRRCKNGAKIKGFPRFKSRKRGVGGFRLTGAIRATFAQVQLPRLVSLRLKENGYLPTTDREDVKVLSASV
;
A
#
# COMPACT_ATOMS: atom_id res chain seq x y z
N MET A 1 -27.35 11.88 -0.08
CA MET A 1 -26.21 12.09 0.87
C MET A 1 -25.25 10.92 0.73
N LYS A 2 -23.95 11.17 0.56
CA LYS A 2 -22.94 10.09 0.51
C LYS A 2 -22.36 9.89 1.90
N ILE A 3 -22.41 8.66 2.42
CA ILE A 3 -21.86 8.30 3.73
C ILE A 3 -20.66 7.37 3.51
N GLN A 4 -19.52 7.66 4.14
CA GLN A 4 -18.36 6.77 4.15
C GLN A 4 -18.33 6.00 5.47
N ARG A 5 -18.18 4.67 5.38
CA ARG A 5 -18.04 3.78 6.54
C ARG A 5 -16.82 2.90 6.37
N ALA A 6 -16.17 2.55 7.45
CA ALA A 6 -15.08 1.58 7.51
C ALA A 6 -15.57 0.31 8.21
N TYR A 7 -15.23 -0.84 7.63
CA TYR A 7 -15.52 -2.16 8.17
C TYR A 7 -14.20 -2.89 8.40
N LYS A 8 -14.12 -3.66 9.46
CA LYS A 8 -12.98 -4.52 9.76
C LYS A 8 -13.49 -5.95 9.85
N THR A 9 -12.95 -6.83 9.05
CA THR A 9 -13.31 -8.24 9.00
C THR A 9 -12.06 -9.11 8.89
N GLU A 10 -12.18 -10.39 9.18
CA GLU A 10 -11.09 -11.33 9.10
C GLU A 10 -11.19 -12.17 7.81
N LEU A 11 -10.05 -12.30 7.13
CA LEU A 11 -9.92 -13.14 5.94
C LEU A 11 -9.58 -14.58 6.34
N ASP A 12 -10.07 -15.55 5.57
CA ASP A 12 -9.73 -16.97 5.67
C ASP A 12 -8.99 -17.43 4.39
N PRO A 13 -7.72 -17.02 4.20
CA PRO A 13 -6.97 -17.38 3.02
C PRO A 13 -6.38 -18.78 3.11
N ASN A 14 -6.39 -19.51 1.98
CA ASN A 14 -5.58 -20.72 1.84
C ASN A 14 -4.08 -20.38 1.73
N ASN A 15 -3.21 -21.38 1.62
CA ASN A 15 -1.74 -21.17 1.59
C ASN A 15 -1.27 -20.38 0.37
N GLU A 16 -1.85 -20.59 -0.81
CA GLU A 16 -1.52 -19.80 -2.03
C GLU A 16 -1.95 -18.36 -1.89
N GLN A 17 -3.16 -18.13 -1.42
CA GLN A 17 -3.69 -16.80 -1.17
C GLN A 17 -2.87 -16.06 -0.11
N ARG A 18 -2.47 -16.76 0.97
CA ARG A 18 -1.58 -16.21 1.99
C ARG A 18 -0.23 -15.79 1.41
N THR A 19 0.35 -16.61 0.54
CA THR A 19 1.59 -16.28 -0.17
C THR A 19 1.42 -15.05 -1.04
N ALA A 20 0.32 -14.94 -1.79
CA ALA A 20 0.03 -13.77 -2.61
C ALA A 20 -0.16 -12.50 -1.78
N LEU A 21 -0.84 -12.57 -0.64
CA LEU A 21 -0.98 -11.46 0.32
C LEU A 21 0.39 -11.01 0.86
N LEU A 22 1.25 -11.96 1.22
CA LEU A 22 2.62 -11.68 1.70
C LEU A 22 3.49 -11.02 0.63
N ARG A 23 3.34 -11.40 -0.64
CA ARG A 23 4.03 -10.75 -1.77
C ARG A 23 3.60 -9.29 -1.92
N HIS A 24 2.30 -8.99 -1.81
CA HIS A 24 1.78 -7.62 -1.83
C HIS A 24 2.32 -6.78 -0.66
N ALA A 25 2.33 -7.33 0.55
CA ALA A 25 2.91 -6.66 1.72
C ALA A 25 4.43 -6.41 1.55
N GLY A 26 5.14 -7.38 0.98
CA GLY A 26 6.55 -7.25 0.63
C GLY A 26 6.82 -6.14 -0.38
N ALA A 27 6.03 -6.07 -1.44
CA ALA A 27 6.13 -5.04 -2.47
C ALA A 27 5.83 -3.63 -1.92
N ALA A 28 4.81 -3.50 -1.09
CA ALA A 28 4.48 -2.24 -0.43
C ALA A 28 5.61 -1.78 0.51
N ARG A 29 6.19 -2.69 1.29
CA ARG A 29 7.34 -2.39 2.16
C ARG A 29 8.56 -1.98 1.36
N TRP A 30 8.87 -2.70 0.28
CA TRP A 30 9.99 -2.38 -0.59
C TRP A 30 9.82 -0.98 -1.20
N ALA A 31 8.64 -0.68 -1.76
CA ALA A 31 8.37 0.62 -2.35
C ALA A 31 8.46 1.77 -1.33
N TYR A 32 7.94 1.57 -0.11
CA TYR A 32 8.08 2.54 0.97
C TYR A 32 9.57 2.81 1.29
N ASN A 33 10.36 1.75 1.45
CA ASN A 33 11.78 1.87 1.78
C ASN A 33 12.58 2.49 0.64
N TYR A 34 12.29 2.09 -0.60
CA TYR A 34 12.86 2.72 -1.79
C TYR A 34 12.57 4.22 -1.81
N GLY A 35 11.30 4.60 -1.66
CA GLY A 35 10.88 5.99 -1.65
C GLY A 35 11.54 6.79 -0.52
N LEU A 36 11.64 6.23 0.68
CA LEU A 36 12.30 6.89 1.81
C LEU A 36 13.78 7.15 1.52
N ARG A 37 14.49 6.15 0.98
CA ARG A 37 15.90 6.30 0.57
C ARG A 37 16.03 7.40 -0.49
N ARG A 38 15.23 7.35 -1.55
CA ARG A 38 15.28 8.34 -2.63
C ARG A 38 14.97 9.76 -2.15
N LYS A 39 13.99 9.92 -1.27
CA LYS A 39 13.70 11.23 -0.66
C LYS A 39 14.90 11.79 0.09
N ILE A 40 15.59 10.95 0.87
CA ILE A 40 16.78 11.38 1.63
C ILE A 40 17.93 11.73 0.68
N GLU A 41 18.22 10.91 -0.32
CA GLU A 41 19.29 11.12 -1.31
C GLU A 41 19.07 12.41 -2.09
N VAL A 42 17.93 12.53 -2.76
CA VAL A 42 17.60 13.68 -3.61
C VAL A 42 17.55 14.97 -2.81
N TYR A 43 17.02 14.92 -1.57
CA TYR A 43 17.01 16.10 -0.71
C TYR A 43 18.42 16.57 -0.34
N LYS A 44 19.37 15.66 -0.08
CA LYS A 44 20.76 16.01 0.19
C LYS A 44 21.46 16.68 -1.02
N GLU A 45 21.10 16.24 -2.23
CA GLU A 45 21.71 16.73 -3.47
C GLU A 45 21.10 18.06 -3.94
N THR A 46 19.78 18.20 -3.82
CA THR A 46 19.02 19.29 -4.47
C THR A 46 18.28 20.21 -3.51
N GLY A 47 18.18 19.85 -2.24
CA GLY A 47 17.36 20.56 -1.26
C GLY A 47 15.85 20.38 -1.46
N ARG A 48 15.43 19.54 -2.42
CA ARG A 48 14.01 19.26 -2.72
C ARG A 48 13.72 17.76 -2.58
N SER A 49 12.56 17.44 -2.05
CA SER A 49 12.14 16.04 -1.91
C SER A 49 11.20 15.64 -3.06
N PRO A 50 11.44 14.51 -3.73
CA PRO A 50 10.53 14.02 -4.78
C PRO A 50 9.17 13.65 -4.18
N SER A 51 8.10 13.89 -4.96
CA SER A 51 6.73 13.52 -4.58
C SER A 51 6.49 12.00 -4.76
N ALA A 52 5.37 11.49 -4.22
CA ALA A 52 4.95 10.11 -4.49
C ALA A 52 4.74 9.84 -5.98
N ILE A 53 4.32 10.84 -6.76
CA ILE A 53 4.13 10.72 -8.20
C ILE A 53 5.48 10.54 -8.91
N ASP A 54 6.48 11.33 -8.54
CA ASP A 54 7.83 11.24 -9.11
C ASP A 54 8.46 9.88 -8.79
N LEU A 55 8.38 9.46 -7.53
CA LEU A 55 8.85 8.14 -7.09
C LEU A 55 8.12 7.00 -7.79
N HIS A 56 6.82 7.15 -8.07
CA HIS A 56 6.07 6.14 -8.82
C HIS A 56 6.50 6.06 -10.28
N ARG A 57 6.86 7.19 -10.91
CA ARG A 57 7.44 7.21 -12.26
C ARG A 57 8.81 6.53 -12.29
N GLU A 58 9.70 6.83 -11.32
CA GLU A 58 10.98 6.13 -11.16
C GLU A 58 10.76 4.62 -10.98
N LEU A 59 9.84 4.21 -10.11
CA LEU A 59 9.52 2.81 -9.88
C LEU A 59 9.00 2.11 -11.15
N ASN A 60 8.18 2.78 -11.96
CA ASN A 60 7.71 2.22 -13.22
C ASN A 60 8.85 2.03 -14.24
N ALA A 61 9.85 2.90 -14.23
CA ALA A 61 11.07 2.70 -15.03
C ALA A 61 11.89 1.50 -14.53
N LEU A 62 12.03 1.34 -13.20
CA LEU A 62 12.73 0.19 -12.61
C LEU A 62 12.04 -1.13 -12.90
N LYS A 63 10.73 -1.18 -12.95
CA LYS A 63 9.98 -2.41 -13.32
C LYS A 63 10.30 -2.93 -14.72
N ARG A 64 10.70 -2.05 -15.63
CA ARG A 64 11.03 -2.40 -17.02
C ARG A 64 12.46 -2.91 -17.19
N LYS A 65 13.31 -2.69 -16.19
CA LYS A 65 14.70 -3.14 -16.22
C LYS A 65 14.84 -4.58 -15.72
N PRO A 66 15.80 -5.35 -16.24
CA PRO A 66 16.13 -6.64 -15.69
C PRO A 66 16.73 -6.51 -14.28
N VAL A 67 16.72 -7.60 -13.53
CA VAL A 67 17.21 -7.63 -12.14
C VAL A 67 18.71 -7.31 -12.08
N GLU A 68 19.48 -7.73 -13.07
CA GLU A 68 20.94 -7.51 -13.20
C GLU A 68 21.29 -6.01 -13.28
N GLU A 69 20.38 -5.21 -13.81
CA GLU A 69 20.48 -3.74 -13.88
C GLU A 69 19.82 -3.03 -12.68
N GLY A 70 19.53 -3.76 -11.61
CA GLY A 70 18.85 -3.22 -10.43
C GLY A 70 17.34 -3.01 -10.61
N GLY A 71 16.77 -3.63 -11.62
CA GLY A 71 15.34 -3.58 -11.89
C GLY A 71 14.51 -4.42 -10.93
N VAL A 72 13.20 -4.20 -10.94
CA VAL A 72 12.23 -4.90 -10.09
C VAL A 72 11.06 -5.46 -10.88
N PRO A 73 11.30 -6.27 -11.94
CA PRO A 73 10.25 -6.80 -12.80
C PRO A 73 9.25 -7.68 -12.04
N TRP A 74 9.66 -8.30 -10.94
CA TRP A 74 8.80 -9.10 -10.07
C TRP A 74 7.60 -8.29 -9.49
N MET A 75 7.68 -6.97 -9.48
CA MET A 75 6.54 -6.13 -9.06
C MET A 75 5.35 -6.17 -10.01
N TYR A 76 5.51 -6.70 -11.22
CA TYR A 76 4.37 -6.96 -12.10
C TYR A 76 3.47 -8.11 -11.60
N GLU A 77 3.95 -8.96 -10.70
CA GLU A 77 3.17 -10.05 -10.09
C GLU A 77 2.12 -9.55 -9.09
N VAL A 78 2.30 -8.35 -8.55
CA VAL A 78 1.41 -7.76 -7.55
C VAL A 78 0.56 -6.62 -8.14
N SER A 79 -0.50 -6.25 -7.44
CA SER A 79 -1.30 -5.09 -7.81
C SER A 79 -0.45 -3.82 -7.77
N LYS A 80 -0.53 -3.00 -8.82
CA LYS A 80 0.13 -1.69 -8.88
C LYS A 80 -0.26 -0.77 -7.73
N ALA A 81 -1.45 -0.96 -7.17
CA ALA A 81 -1.95 -0.14 -6.08
C ALA A 81 -1.12 -0.32 -4.79
N ALA A 82 -0.62 -1.53 -4.50
CA ALA A 82 0.13 -1.79 -3.28
C ALA A 82 1.40 -0.92 -3.15
N PRO A 83 2.34 -0.89 -4.12
CA PRO A 83 3.48 0.01 -4.07
C PRO A 83 3.09 1.49 -4.21
N GLN A 84 2.09 1.83 -5.02
CA GLN A 84 1.63 3.20 -5.20
C GLN A 84 1.08 3.80 -3.90
N GLU A 85 0.22 3.08 -3.20
CA GLU A 85 -0.33 3.52 -1.91
C GLU A 85 0.75 3.59 -0.82
N ALA A 86 1.77 2.70 -0.88
CA ALA A 86 2.90 2.77 0.04
C ALA A 86 3.71 4.08 -0.13
N LEU A 87 3.92 4.54 -1.36
CA LEU A 87 4.57 5.83 -1.63
C LEU A 87 3.71 7.02 -1.16
N ARG A 88 2.39 6.97 -1.34
CA ARG A 88 1.47 7.98 -0.80
C ARG A 88 1.46 8.00 0.73
N HIS A 89 1.56 6.83 1.37
CA HIS A 89 1.69 6.74 2.83
C HIS A 89 3.00 7.36 3.31
N LEU A 90 4.08 7.22 2.54
CA LEU A 90 5.35 7.88 2.83
C LEU A 90 5.22 9.40 2.78
N ASP A 91 4.57 9.96 1.77
CA ASP A 91 4.31 11.40 1.68
C ASP A 91 3.55 11.90 2.91
N ARG A 92 2.45 11.22 3.28
CA ARG A 92 1.70 11.56 4.51
C ARG A 92 2.57 11.47 5.77
N ALA A 93 3.46 10.48 5.85
CA ALA A 93 4.38 10.36 6.98
C ALA A 93 5.31 11.58 7.09
N PHE A 94 5.81 12.11 5.97
CA PHE A 94 6.59 13.34 5.93
C PHE A 94 5.75 14.58 6.26
N GLU A 95 4.52 14.69 5.77
CA GLU A 95 3.59 15.77 6.13
C GLU A 95 3.36 15.80 7.65
N HIS A 96 3.13 14.64 8.26
CA HIS A 96 2.99 14.52 9.72
C HIS A 96 4.27 14.88 10.46
N PHE A 97 5.42 14.51 9.93
CA PHE A 97 6.72 14.86 10.50
C PHE A 97 6.92 16.39 10.48
N PHE A 98 6.78 17.03 9.32
CA PHE A 98 6.94 18.48 9.20
C PHE A 98 5.93 19.27 10.01
N ARG A 99 4.68 18.83 10.08
CA ARG A 99 3.66 19.44 10.94
C ARG A 99 4.07 19.39 12.41
N ARG A 100 4.61 18.26 12.89
CA ARG A 100 5.12 18.16 14.26
C ARG A 100 6.35 19.04 14.50
N CYS A 101 7.24 19.16 13.53
CA CYS A 101 8.37 20.07 13.60
C CYS A 101 7.90 21.52 13.76
N LYS A 102 6.94 21.95 12.94
CA LYS A 102 6.36 23.30 12.96
C LYS A 102 5.66 23.60 14.29
N ASN A 103 4.98 22.62 14.86
CA ASN A 103 4.25 22.77 16.12
C ASN A 103 5.12 22.58 17.37
N GLY A 104 6.45 22.46 17.26
CA GLY A 104 7.36 22.32 18.39
C GLY A 104 7.22 21.01 19.17
N ALA A 105 6.66 19.96 18.59
CA ALA A 105 6.47 18.69 19.28
C ALA A 105 7.80 18.09 19.77
N LYS A 106 7.84 17.55 21.02
CA LYS A 106 9.02 16.88 21.58
C LYS A 106 9.47 15.69 20.71
N ILE A 107 8.53 14.88 20.25
CA ILE A 107 8.79 13.73 19.38
C ILE A 107 8.34 14.08 17.96
N LYS A 108 9.28 14.33 17.08
CA LYS A 108 9.02 14.71 15.70
C LYS A 108 8.65 13.51 14.81
N GLY A 109 9.23 12.33 15.09
CA GLY A 109 8.89 11.07 14.42
C GLY A 109 9.25 11.04 12.94
N PHE A 110 10.54 11.21 12.63
CA PHE A 110 11.02 11.05 11.23
C PHE A 110 10.63 9.67 10.69
N PRO A 111 10.19 9.56 9.42
CA PRO A 111 9.85 8.29 8.81
C PRO A 111 11.00 7.29 8.88
N ARG A 112 10.70 6.04 9.28
CA ARG A 112 11.70 4.99 9.47
C ARG A 112 11.56 3.90 8.42
N PHE A 113 12.67 3.26 8.07
CA PHE A 113 12.66 2.07 7.23
C PHE A 113 11.85 0.95 7.88
N LYS A 114 11.04 0.29 7.07
CA LYS A 114 10.22 -0.86 7.48
C LYS A 114 11.02 -2.14 7.36
N SER A 115 10.93 -3.01 8.37
CA SER A 115 11.62 -4.30 8.42
C SER A 115 10.62 -5.44 8.60
N ARG A 116 10.85 -6.58 7.95
CA ARG A 116 10.05 -7.80 8.15
C ARG A 116 10.14 -8.32 9.59
N LYS A 117 11.28 -8.13 10.26
CA LYS A 117 11.48 -8.52 11.67
C LYS A 117 10.55 -7.79 12.64
N ARG A 118 10.07 -6.59 12.27
CA ARG A 118 9.13 -5.78 13.08
C ARG A 118 7.68 -6.05 12.75
N GLY A 119 7.39 -7.05 11.91
CA GLY A 119 6.06 -7.43 11.47
C GLY A 119 5.97 -7.60 9.96
N VAL A 120 5.00 -8.38 9.52
CA VAL A 120 4.77 -8.64 8.10
C VAL A 120 4.49 -7.35 7.33
N GLY A 121 3.89 -6.37 8.01
CA GLY A 121 3.36 -5.16 7.40
C GLY A 121 2.04 -5.41 6.70
N GLY A 122 1.46 -4.34 6.17
CA GLY A 122 0.23 -4.37 5.41
C GLY A 122 0.38 -3.62 4.10
N PHE A 123 -0.64 -3.67 3.29
CA PHE A 123 -0.75 -2.92 2.04
C PHE A 123 -2.16 -2.40 1.86
N ARG A 124 -2.32 -1.40 1.01
CA ARG A 124 -3.62 -0.85 0.64
C ARG A 124 -3.84 -1.05 -0.85
N LEU A 125 -5.05 -1.44 -1.18
CA LEU A 125 -5.51 -1.59 -2.55
C LEU A 125 -6.64 -0.60 -2.83
N THR A 126 -6.66 -0.10 -4.04
CA THR A 126 -7.72 0.73 -4.63
C THR A 126 -8.12 0.13 -5.97
N GLY A 127 -9.24 0.53 -6.52
CA GLY A 127 -9.72 0.06 -7.82
C GLY A 127 -10.91 -0.90 -7.69
N ALA A 128 -10.98 -1.90 -8.55
CA ALA A 128 -12.10 -2.83 -8.60
C ALA A 128 -12.06 -3.80 -7.40
N ILE A 129 -12.72 -3.43 -6.33
CA ILE A 129 -12.90 -4.27 -5.14
C ILE A 129 -14.36 -4.66 -5.06
N ARG A 130 -14.63 -5.95 -4.95
CA ARG A 130 -15.99 -6.50 -4.83
C ARG A 130 -16.13 -7.24 -3.52
N ALA A 131 -17.23 -7.03 -2.83
CA ALA A 131 -17.62 -7.76 -1.64
C ALA A 131 -18.94 -8.49 -1.90
N THR A 132 -18.99 -9.76 -1.53
CA THR A 132 -20.19 -10.60 -1.52
C THR A 132 -20.51 -11.02 -0.09
N PHE A 133 -21.55 -11.83 0.08
CA PHE A 133 -21.94 -12.33 1.40
C PHE A 133 -20.79 -13.05 2.16
N ALA A 134 -19.95 -13.81 1.45
CA ALA A 134 -18.93 -14.67 2.07
C ALA A 134 -17.50 -14.41 1.57
N GLN A 135 -17.31 -13.51 0.62
CA GLN A 135 -16.02 -13.33 -0.04
C GLN A 135 -15.74 -11.88 -0.39
N VAL A 136 -14.46 -11.56 -0.49
CA VAL A 136 -13.98 -10.30 -1.05
C VAL A 136 -13.01 -10.57 -2.19
N GLN A 137 -13.23 -9.91 -3.33
CA GLN A 137 -12.32 -9.91 -4.46
C GLN A 137 -11.49 -8.64 -4.45
N LEU A 138 -10.18 -8.81 -4.40
CA LEU A 138 -9.20 -7.72 -4.40
C LEU A 138 -8.43 -7.70 -5.74
N PRO A 139 -7.99 -6.52 -6.22
CA PRO A 139 -7.22 -6.41 -7.46
C PRO A 139 -5.95 -7.27 -7.46
N ARG A 140 -5.77 -8.09 -8.50
CA ARG A 140 -4.65 -9.03 -8.64
C ARG A 140 -4.59 -10.13 -7.58
N LEU A 141 -5.64 -10.30 -6.83
CA LEU A 141 -5.84 -11.42 -5.89
C LEU A 141 -7.10 -12.17 -6.28
N VAL A 142 -7.09 -13.47 -6.09
CA VAL A 142 -8.31 -14.28 -6.24
C VAL A 142 -9.30 -13.94 -5.12
N SER A 143 -10.55 -14.33 -5.29
CA SER A 143 -11.58 -14.15 -4.27
C SER A 143 -11.15 -14.78 -2.94
N LEU A 144 -11.15 -13.99 -1.87
CA LEU A 144 -10.76 -14.39 -0.52
C LEU A 144 -12.01 -14.63 0.32
N ARG A 145 -12.07 -15.75 1.02
CA ARG A 145 -13.15 -16.04 1.96
C ARG A 145 -13.08 -15.11 3.17
N LEU A 146 -14.24 -14.75 3.67
CA LEU A 146 -14.43 -14.03 4.92
C LEU A 146 -14.77 -15.02 6.02
N LYS A 147 -14.26 -14.84 7.22
CA LYS A 147 -14.71 -15.61 8.39
C LYS A 147 -16.10 -15.19 8.83
N GLU A 148 -16.43 -13.90 8.68
CA GLU A 148 -17.71 -13.32 9.05
C GLU A 148 -18.59 -13.15 7.82
N ASN A 149 -19.52 -14.06 7.59
CA ASN A 149 -20.46 -13.98 6.47
C ASN A 149 -21.52 -12.89 6.70
N GLY A 150 -21.86 -12.18 5.64
CA GLY A 150 -22.92 -11.16 5.66
C GLY A 150 -22.61 -9.88 6.44
N TYR A 151 -21.38 -9.74 6.96
CA TYR A 151 -20.99 -8.54 7.73
C TYR A 151 -20.71 -7.33 6.83
N LEU A 152 -20.10 -7.55 5.67
CA LEU A 152 -19.81 -6.48 4.73
C LEU A 152 -21.02 -6.17 3.85
N PRO A 153 -21.29 -4.88 3.55
CA PRO A 153 -22.24 -4.54 2.51
C PRO A 153 -21.78 -5.13 1.18
N THR A 154 -22.71 -5.77 0.47
CA THR A 154 -22.40 -6.38 -0.82
C THR A 154 -22.38 -5.35 -1.94
N THR A 155 -21.47 -5.52 -2.90
CA THR A 155 -21.24 -4.58 -4.01
C THR A 155 -22.09 -4.86 -5.25
N ASP A 156 -23.03 -5.79 -5.18
CA ASP A 156 -24.13 -5.99 -6.14
C ASP A 156 -25.21 -4.91 -6.03
N ARG A 157 -25.23 -4.20 -4.91
CA ARG A 157 -26.13 -3.05 -4.68
C ARG A 157 -25.55 -1.81 -5.35
N GLU A 158 -26.36 -1.10 -6.10
CA GLU A 158 -25.95 0.13 -6.83
C GLU A 158 -25.50 1.27 -5.91
N ASP A 159 -26.00 1.28 -4.67
CA ASP A 159 -25.68 2.30 -3.66
C ASP A 159 -24.37 2.00 -2.88
N VAL A 160 -23.74 0.85 -3.09
CA VAL A 160 -22.54 0.41 -2.39
C VAL A 160 -21.32 0.41 -3.29
N LYS A 161 -20.28 1.16 -2.89
CA LYS A 161 -18.98 1.17 -3.57
C LYS A 161 -17.85 1.05 -2.56
N VAL A 162 -16.98 0.07 -2.76
CA VAL A 162 -15.75 -0.03 -1.97
C VAL A 162 -14.66 0.88 -2.58
N LEU A 163 -14.18 1.83 -1.81
CA LEU A 163 -13.16 2.79 -2.26
C LEU A 163 -11.75 2.22 -2.14
N SER A 164 -11.49 1.46 -1.09
CA SER A 164 -10.19 0.85 -0.81
C SER A 164 -10.30 -0.25 0.21
N ALA A 165 -9.32 -1.15 0.22
CA ALA A 165 -9.12 -2.16 1.24
C ALA A 165 -7.69 -2.07 1.78
N SER A 166 -7.54 -2.13 3.10
CA SER A 166 -6.24 -2.28 3.78
C SER A 166 -6.15 -3.67 4.37
N VAL A 167 -5.07 -4.37 4.10
CA VAL A 167 -4.80 -5.76 4.52
C VAL A 167 -3.52 -5.78 5.34
#